data_bf3cf6e35181444c2c6c5bad32fca817
#
_entry.id   bf3cf6e35181444c2c6c5bad32fca817
#
_cell.length_a   1.000
_cell.length_b   1.000
_cell.length_c   1.000
_cell.angle_alpha   90.00
_cell.angle_beta   90.00
_cell.angle_gamma   90.00
#
_symmetry.space_group_name_H-M   'P 1'
#
loop_
_entity.id
_entity.type
_entity.pdbx_description
1 polymer ?
#
loop_
_entity_poly.entity_id
_entity_poly.type
_entity_poly.pdbx_seq_one_letter_code
_entity_poly.pdbx_strand_id
1 'polypeptide(L)'
;MHIRYLVSWAALTFFAGSISAQSPAQHIAEGDSAYAALDPAAALEHYEAALSADSTNYEALWKASRASVDLGEFEQDKDKRKQYFSEGEKFARRAVGADSTNAEGHFSLARALGRVALTLGAHDRVKYGKEVRNQAIEALKYDSLHAGALHVLGRWNAEIMRLSGFSRFFAKTFLGGGVFDQASWDSAVYYMEKSVAVDPKRIVHRLDLAEIYRDRDKPGDRDKAREQFQAVIDGPITEYNDKFYKKQATEELAKLH
;
A
#
# COMPACT_ATOMS: atom_id res chain seq x y z
N MET A 1 54.23 -34.69 61.26
CA MET A 1 53.44 -33.47 61.18
C MET A 1 53.06 -33.36 59.67
N HIS A 2 51.86 -33.86 59.30
CA HIS A 2 51.41 -33.92 57.85
C HIS A 2 50.35 -32.84 57.68
N ILE A 3 50.67 -31.82 56.89
CA ILE A 3 49.74 -30.76 56.46
C ILE A 3 49.01 -31.24 55.21
N ARG A 4 47.70 -31.43 55.39
CA ARG A 4 46.81 -31.74 54.24
C ARG A 4 46.28 -30.41 53.67
N TYR A 5 46.61 -30.12 52.41
CA TYR A 5 46.00 -29.02 51.65
C TYR A 5 44.66 -29.50 51.07
N LEU A 6 43.55 -28.84 51.48
CA LEU A 6 42.25 -28.95 50.89
C LEU A 6 42.18 -28.00 49.68
N VAL A 7 42.13 -28.53 48.48
CA VAL A 7 41.88 -27.77 47.28
C VAL A 7 40.35 -27.72 47.06
N SER A 8 39.76 -26.58 47.35
CA SER A 8 38.34 -26.32 47.04
C SER A 8 38.18 -26.03 45.54
N TRP A 9 37.48 -26.89 44.83
CA TRP A 9 37.04 -26.64 43.45
C TRP A 9 35.74 -25.82 43.51
N ALA A 10 35.80 -24.54 43.12
CA ALA A 10 34.64 -23.75 42.84
C ALA A 10 34.11 -24.11 41.45
N ALA A 11 32.98 -24.78 41.40
CA ALA A 11 32.27 -25.04 40.12
C ALA A 11 31.60 -23.76 39.66
N LEU A 12 32.16 -23.14 38.60
CA LEU A 12 31.53 -22.04 37.87
C LEU A 12 30.39 -22.63 37.01
N THR A 13 29.16 -22.52 37.47
CA THR A 13 27.97 -22.81 36.68
C THR A 13 27.72 -21.66 35.69
N PHE A 14 28.10 -21.87 34.44
CA PHE A 14 27.67 -21.03 33.33
C PHE A 14 26.16 -21.23 33.11
N PHE A 15 25.36 -20.25 33.55
CA PHE A 15 24.00 -20.11 33.07
C PHE A 15 24.05 -19.66 31.59
N ALA A 16 24.04 -20.62 30.67
CA ALA A 16 23.71 -20.34 29.27
C ALA A 16 22.24 -19.94 29.23
N GLY A 17 21.96 -18.66 29.33
CA GLY A 17 20.63 -18.13 29.07
C GLY A 17 20.28 -18.52 27.60
N SER A 18 19.30 -19.39 27.44
CA SER A 18 18.74 -19.68 26.13
C SER A 18 18.15 -18.37 25.57
N ILE A 19 18.83 -17.74 24.61
CA ILE A 19 18.22 -16.69 23.82
C ILE A 19 17.12 -17.39 23.04
N SER A 20 15.89 -17.33 23.55
CA SER A 20 14.72 -17.81 22.79
C SER A 20 14.61 -16.96 21.54
N ALA A 21 14.62 -17.57 20.35
CA ALA A 21 14.33 -16.88 19.11
C ALA A 21 12.95 -16.21 19.25
N GLN A 22 12.84 -14.95 18.83
CA GLN A 22 11.58 -14.24 18.88
C GLN A 22 10.53 -14.97 18.00
N SER A 23 9.30 -14.99 18.48
CA SER A 23 8.20 -15.59 17.74
C SER A 23 7.74 -14.68 16.58
N PRO A 24 7.08 -15.23 15.53
CA PRO A 24 6.51 -14.42 14.46
C PRO A 24 5.62 -13.28 14.99
N ALA A 25 4.83 -13.55 16.05
CA ALA A 25 3.95 -12.55 16.64
C ALA A 25 4.72 -11.39 17.32
N GLN A 26 5.87 -11.68 17.95
CA GLN A 26 6.73 -10.63 18.52
C GLN A 26 7.32 -9.75 17.43
N HIS A 27 7.85 -10.33 16.36
CA HIS A 27 8.34 -9.57 15.22
C HIS A 27 7.24 -8.73 14.56
N ILE A 28 6.01 -9.26 14.39
CA ILE A 28 4.89 -8.48 13.87
C ILE A 28 4.59 -7.28 14.78
N ALA A 29 4.56 -7.45 16.10
CA ALA A 29 4.30 -6.37 17.03
C ALA A 29 5.39 -5.27 17.00
N GLU A 30 6.66 -5.66 16.86
CA GLU A 30 7.77 -4.72 16.67
C GLU A 30 7.66 -3.98 15.34
N GLY A 31 7.31 -4.69 14.28
CA GLY A 31 7.03 -4.09 12.96
C GLY A 31 5.86 -3.10 13.00
N ASP A 32 4.80 -3.43 13.72
CA ASP A 32 3.66 -2.51 13.91
C ASP A 32 4.06 -1.26 14.69
N SER A 33 4.91 -1.41 15.70
CA SER A 33 5.45 -0.27 16.47
C SER A 33 6.31 0.64 15.58
N ALA A 34 7.20 0.07 14.77
CA ALA A 34 8.03 0.81 13.82
C ALA A 34 7.17 1.52 12.77
N TYR A 35 6.16 0.83 12.22
CA TYR A 35 5.24 1.42 11.25
C TYR A 35 4.44 2.59 11.83
N ALA A 36 3.95 2.45 13.07
CA ALA A 36 3.28 3.53 13.79
C ALA A 36 4.21 4.71 14.10
N ALA A 37 5.52 4.45 14.23
CA ALA A 37 6.54 5.49 14.35
C ALA A 37 6.94 6.12 13.00
N LEU A 38 6.23 5.80 11.91
CA LEU A 38 6.48 6.26 10.54
C LEU A 38 7.83 5.79 9.97
N ASP A 39 8.28 4.61 10.38
CA ASP A 39 9.49 3.95 9.88
C ASP A 39 9.12 2.62 9.15
N PRO A 40 8.68 2.70 7.89
CA PRO A 40 8.33 1.51 7.12
C PRO A 40 9.55 0.63 6.80
N ALA A 41 10.78 1.16 6.85
CA ALA A 41 11.98 0.37 6.62
C ALA A 41 12.23 -0.59 7.79
N ALA A 42 12.26 -0.08 9.03
CA ALA A 42 12.36 -0.92 10.21
C ALA A 42 11.15 -1.88 10.33
N ALA A 43 9.95 -1.41 9.98
CA ALA A 43 8.76 -2.26 9.97
C ALA A 43 8.92 -3.44 9.01
N LEU A 44 9.43 -3.20 7.79
CA LEU A 44 9.66 -4.25 6.80
C LEU A 44 10.65 -5.30 7.30
N GLU A 45 11.77 -4.88 7.91
CA GLU A 45 12.77 -5.79 8.49
C GLU A 45 12.12 -6.74 9.53
N HIS A 46 11.28 -6.22 10.41
CA HIS A 46 10.57 -7.03 11.40
C HIS A 46 9.54 -7.97 10.75
N TYR A 47 8.77 -7.53 9.75
CA TYR A 47 7.82 -8.42 9.06
C TYR A 47 8.56 -9.52 8.30
N GLU A 48 9.72 -9.24 7.69
CA GLU A 48 10.56 -10.25 7.06
C GLU A 48 11.16 -11.24 8.07
N ALA A 49 11.53 -10.77 9.26
CA ALA A 49 11.96 -11.66 10.35
C ALA A 49 10.81 -12.58 10.80
N ALA A 50 9.57 -12.07 10.90
CA ALA A 50 8.39 -12.90 11.15
C ALA A 50 8.19 -13.95 10.06
N LEU A 51 8.37 -13.58 8.78
CA LEU A 51 8.25 -14.48 7.63
C LEU A 51 9.39 -15.50 7.53
N SER A 52 10.55 -15.21 8.12
CA SER A 52 11.66 -16.16 8.22
C SER A 52 11.35 -17.27 9.22
N ALA A 53 10.56 -16.98 10.27
CA ALA A 53 10.10 -17.95 11.26
C ALA A 53 8.82 -18.70 10.82
N ASP A 54 7.90 -18.00 10.12
CA ASP A 54 6.67 -18.57 9.54
C ASP A 54 6.41 -17.93 8.17
N SER A 55 6.87 -18.61 7.12
CA SER A 55 6.83 -18.09 5.76
C SER A 55 5.42 -17.93 5.18
N THR A 56 4.40 -18.50 5.82
CA THR A 56 2.99 -18.45 5.42
C THR A 56 2.14 -17.53 6.28
N ASN A 57 2.76 -16.82 7.22
CA ASN A 57 2.04 -15.91 8.11
C ASN A 57 1.33 -14.80 7.33
N TYR A 58 0.02 -14.91 7.25
CA TYR A 58 -0.82 -14.00 6.47
C TYR A 58 -0.63 -12.53 6.87
N GLU A 59 -0.60 -12.26 8.18
CA GLU A 59 -0.51 -10.90 8.71
C GLU A 59 0.83 -10.26 8.35
N ALA A 60 1.94 -10.97 8.54
CA ALA A 60 3.26 -10.50 8.16
C ALA A 60 3.36 -10.25 6.64
N LEU A 61 2.73 -11.10 5.81
CA LEU A 61 2.75 -10.98 4.35
C LEU A 61 2.11 -9.69 3.85
N TRP A 62 0.87 -9.38 4.26
CA TRP A 62 0.23 -8.16 3.77
C TRP A 62 0.88 -6.89 4.36
N LYS A 63 1.37 -6.95 5.61
CA LYS A 63 2.09 -5.84 6.25
C LYS A 63 3.44 -5.57 5.58
N ALA A 64 4.20 -6.61 5.23
CA ALA A 64 5.42 -6.47 4.43
C ALA A 64 5.15 -5.87 3.05
N SER A 65 4.06 -6.30 2.38
CA SER A 65 3.62 -5.70 1.12
C SER A 65 3.34 -4.21 1.27
N ARG A 66 2.61 -3.82 2.32
CA ARG A 66 2.30 -2.42 2.61
C ARG A 66 3.56 -1.59 2.80
N ALA A 67 4.47 -2.05 3.66
CA ALA A 67 5.72 -1.34 3.96
C ALA A 67 6.60 -1.19 2.72
N SER A 68 6.74 -2.25 1.91
CA SER A 68 7.49 -2.20 0.64
C SER A 68 6.90 -1.17 -0.33
N VAL A 69 5.58 -1.14 -0.49
CA VAL A 69 4.91 -0.18 -1.37
C VAL A 69 5.11 1.25 -0.88
N ASP A 70 5.04 1.48 0.44
CA ASP A 70 5.24 2.81 1.03
C ASP A 70 6.66 3.34 0.81
N LEU A 71 7.67 2.48 0.92
CA LEU A 71 9.07 2.83 0.63
C LEU A 71 9.28 3.19 -0.84
N GLY A 72 8.61 2.47 -1.74
CA GLY A 72 8.75 2.71 -3.17
C GLY A 72 8.04 3.96 -3.67
N GLU A 73 7.03 4.49 -2.97
CA GLU A 73 6.12 5.50 -3.51
C GLU A 73 6.82 6.81 -3.88
N PHE A 74 7.73 7.29 -3.05
CA PHE A 74 8.50 8.52 -3.28
C PHE A 74 10.00 8.27 -3.43
N GLU A 75 10.42 7.01 -3.61
CA GLU A 75 11.82 6.68 -3.90
C GLU A 75 12.24 7.33 -5.23
N GLN A 76 13.37 8.04 -5.22
CA GLN A 76 13.87 8.77 -6.39
C GLN A 76 14.66 7.87 -7.34
N ASP A 77 15.36 6.87 -6.80
CA ASP A 77 16.04 5.85 -7.60
C ASP A 77 15.01 4.93 -8.25
N LYS A 78 14.99 4.92 -9.59
CA LYS A 78 14.00 4.16 -10.36
C LYS A 78 14.14 2.65 -10.18
N ASP A 79 15.34 2.14 -10.00
CA ASP A 79 15.59 0.70 -9.85
C ASP A 79 15.19 0.26 -8.45
N LYS A 80 15.53 1.02 -7.40
CA LYS A 80 15.05 0.77 -6.03
C LYS A 80 13.53 0.86 -5.96
N ARG A 81 12.91 1.87 -6.58
CA ARG A 81 11.45 2.00 -6.64
C ARG A 81 10.81 0.77 -7.26
N LYS A 82 11.33 0.31 -8.40
CA LYS A 82 10.86 -0.89 -9.07
C LYS A 82 11.04 -2.14 -8.21
N GLN A 83 12.15 -2.24 -7.49
CA GLN A 83 12.43 -3.32 -6.56
C GLN A 83 11.37 -3.35 -5.45
N TYR A 84 11.16 -2.24 -4.72
CA TYR A 84 10.17 -2.15 -3.66
C TYR A 84 8.76 -2.54 -4.13
N PHE A 85 8.33 -2.05 -5.27
CA PHE A 85 7.00 -2.41 -5.80
C PHE A 85 6.91 -3.89 -6.18
N SER A 86 7.96 -4.47 -6.76
CA SER A 86 8.01 -5.90 -7.10
C SER A 86 8.01 -6.79 -5.85
N GLU A 87 8.72 -6.39 -4.80
CA GLU A 87 8.71 -7.08 -3.51
C GLU A 87 7.34 -7.00 -2.85
N GLY A 88 6.72 -5.81 -2.84
CA GLY A 88 5.36 -5.62 -2.35
C GLY A 88 4.35 -6.50 -3.09
N GLU A 89 4.45 -6.63 -4.42
CA GLU A 89 3.62 -7.55 -5.21
C GLU A 89 3.83 -9.01 -4.80
N LYS A 90 5.09 -9.45 -4.63
CA LYS A 90 5.40 -10.83 -4.22
C LYS A 90 4.80 -11.17 -2.85
N PHE A 91 4.94 -10.28 -1.88
CA PHE A 91 4.35 -10.46 -0.55
C PHE A 91 2.82 -10.51 -0.62
N ALA A 92 2.19 -9.60 -1.35
CA ALA A 92 0.74 -9.56 -1.50
C ALA A 92 0.18 -10.83 -2.19
N ARG A 93 0.84 -11.34 -3.23
CA ARG A 93 0.44 -12.60 -3.88
C ARG A 93 0.51 -13.79 -2.92
N ARG A 94 1.54 -13.82 -2.07
CA ARG A 94 1.66 -14.84 -1.01
C ARG A 94 0.57 -14.67 0.05
N ALA A 95 0.21 -13.43 0.42
CA ALA A 95 -0.88 -13.17 1.36
C ALA A 95 -2.22 -13.73 0.83
N VAL A 96 -2.57 -13.44 -0.43
CA VAL A 96 -3.77 -14.01 -1.07
C VAL A 96 -3.69 -15.54 -1.16
N GLY A 97 -2.50 -16.10 -1.37
CA GLY A 97 -2.28 -17.56 -1.36
C GLY A 97 -2.44 -18.19 0.03
N ALA A 98 -2.09 -17.46 1.10
CA ALA A 98 -2.22 -17.93 2.48
C ALA A 98 -3.67 -17.82 3.00
N ASP A 99 -4.39 -16.76 2.66
CA ASP A 99 -5.81 -16.57 2.95
C ASP A 99 -6.50 -15.78 1.83
N SER A 100 -7.19 -16.50 0.96
CA SER A 100 -7.92 -15.92 -0.17
C SER A 100 -9.32 -15.41 0.20
N THR A 101 -9.69 -15.46 1.47
CA THR A 101 -11.01 -15.02 1.95
C THR A 101 -10.94 -13.72 2.76
N ASN A 102 -9.79 -13.08 2.80
CA ASN A 102 -9.56 -11.88 3.59
C ASN A 102 -9.35 -10.64 2.69
N ALA A 103 -10.08 -9.58 3.00
CA ALA A 103 -10.08 -8.34 2.20
C ALA A 103 -8.70 -7.69 2.11
N GLU A 104 -7.90 -7.70 3.19
CA GLU A 104 -6.63 -6.99 3.27
C GLU A 104 -5.57 -7.57 2.30
N GLY A 105 -5.52 -8.90 2.13
CA GLY A 105 -4.62 -9.54 1.16
C GLY A 105 -4.94 -9.13 -0.28
N HIS A 106 -6.20 -9.14 -0.65
CA HIS A 106 -6.67 -8.71 -1.97
C HIS A 106 -6.43 -7.21 -2.21
N PHE A 107 -6.70 -6.37 -1.21
CA PHE A 107 -6.40 -4.94 -1.28
C PHE A 107 -4.90 -4.68 -1.44
N SER A 108 -4.06 -5.34 -0.64
CA SER A 108 -2.61 -5.20 -0.73
C SER A 108 -2.09 -5.58 -2.11
N LEU A 109 -2.65 -6.66 -2.70
CA LEU A 109 -2.30 -7.06 -4.05
C LEU A 109 -2.77 -6.04 -5.10
N ALA A 110 -3.99 -5.53 -4.99
CA ALA A 110 -4.49 -4.50 -5.89
C ALA A 110 -3.62 -3.23 -5.85
N ARG A 111 -3.22 -2.80 -4.64
CA ARG A 111 -2.35 -1.64 -4.43
C ARG A 111 -0.96 -1.85 -5.03
N ALA A 112 -0.32 -2.98 -4.73
CA ALA A 112 1.02 -3.30 -5.24
C ALA A 112 1.04 -3.41 -6.77
N LEU A 113 0.06 -4.12 -7.37
CA LEU A 113 -0.10 -4.21 -8.83
C LEU A 113 -0.28 -2.84 -9.48
N GLY A 114 -1.05 -1.95 -8.85
CA GLY A 114 -1.23 -0.58 -9.33
C GLY A 114 0.09 0.18 -9.38
N ARG A 115 0.96 0.04 -8.38
CA ARG A 115 2.28 0.68 -8.35
C ARG A 115 3.25 0.05 -9.36
N VAL A 116 3.28 -1.27 -9.48
CA VAL A 116 4.07 -1.95 -10.52
C VAL A 116 3.64 -1.49 -11.91
N ALA A 117 2.33 -1.40 -12.18
CA ALA A 117 1.81 -0.95 -13.47
C ALA A 117 2.36 0.41 -13.92
N LEU A 118 2.59 1.34 -12.98
CA LEU A 118 3.16 2.65 -13.29
C LEU A 118 4.62 2.60 -13.75
N THR A 119 5.33 1.51 -13.47
CA THR A 119 6.73 1.29 -13.92
C THR A 119 6.83 0.61 -15.28
N LEU A 120 5.72 0.15 -15.85
CA LEU A 120 5.67 -0.67 -17.05
C LEU A 120 5.28 0.14 -18.29
N GLY A 121 5.60 -0.41 -19.47
CA GLY A 121 5.10 0.09 -20.75
C GLY A 121 3.60 -0.11 -20.94
N ALA A 122 3.01 0.57 -21.92
CA ALA A 122 1.55 0.63 -22.11
C ALA A 122 0.87 -0.76 -22.24
N HIS A 123 1.51 -1.71 -22.94
CA HIS A 123 0.97 -3.06 -23.12
C HIS A 123 0.80 -3.81 -21.81
N ASP A 124 1.86 -3.87 -21.00
CA ASP A 124 1.85 -4.61 -19.74
C ASP A 124 0.99 -3.90 -18.68
N ARG A 125 0.97 -2.55 -18.70
CA ARG A 125 0.11 -1.74 -17.84
C ARG A 125 -1.37 -2.12 -17.96
N VAL A 126 -1.84 -2.45 -19.16
CA VAL A 126 -3.24 -2.87 -19.36
C VAL A 126 -3.53 -4.23 -18.73
N LYS A 127 -2.59 -5.19 -18.83
CA LYS A 127 -2.73 -6.50 -18.18
C LYS A 127 -2.84 -6.34 -16.66
N TYR A 128 -1.95 -5.56 -16.07
CA TYR A 128 -1.98 -5.24 -14.64
C TYR A 128 -3.27 -4.49 -14.25
N GLY A 129 -3.71 -3.55 -15.07
CA GLY A 129 -4.95 -2.80 -14.81
C GLY A 129 -6.19 -3.66 -14.64
N LYS A 130 -6.31 -4.77 -15.41
CA LYS A 130 -7.39 -5.74 -15.21
C LYS A 130 -7.30 -6.44 -13.86
N GLU A 131 -6.10 -6.87 -13.49
CA GLU A 131 -5.87 -7.57 -12.23
C GLU A 131 -6.09 -6.64 -11.02
N VAL A 132 -5.61 -5.38 -11.08
CA VAL A 132 -5.87 -4.34 -10.07
C VAL A 132 -7.36 -4.23 -9.75
N ARG A 133 -8.18 -4.06 -10.81
CA ARG A 133 -9.64 -3.95 -10.65
C ARG A 133 -10.23 -5.21 -10.03
N ASN A 134 -9.85 -6.38 -10.51
CA ASN A 134 -10.39 -7.64 -10.02
C ASN A 134 -10.05 -7.85 -8.54
N GLN A 135 -8.81 -7.61 -8.14
CA GLN A 135 -8.39 -7.75 -6.74
C GLN A 135 -9.08 -6.74 -5.82
N ALA A 136 -9.28 -5.51 -6.27
CA ALA A 136 -10.05 -4.53 -5.50
C ALA A 136 -11.52 -4.94 -5.33
N ILE A 137 -12.14 -5.54 -6.36
CA ILE A 137 -13.51 -6.09 -6.26
C ILE A 137 -13.55 -7.29 -5.31
N GLU A 138 -12.54 -8.19 -5.38
CA GLU A 138 -12.48 -9.32 -4.43
C GLU A 138 -12.38 -8.81 -2.98
N ALA A 139 -11.53 -7.80 -2.70
CA ALA A 139 -11.47 -7.19 -1.38
C ALA A 139 -12.85 -6.70 -0.91
N LEU A 140 -13.61 -6.02 -1.79
CA LEU A 140 -14.95 -5.51 -1.45
C LEU A 140 -16.03 -6.59 -1.28
N LYS A 141 -15.79 -7.83 -1.72
CA LYS A 141 -16.69 -8.95 -1.42
C LYS A 141 -16.58 -9.39 0.04
N TYR A 142 -15.38 -9.33 0.62
CA TYR A 142 -15.11 -9.72 1.99
C TYR A 142 -15.31 -8.55 2.96
N ASP A 143 -15.03 -7.32 2.53
CA ASP A 143 -15.31 -6.10 3.27
C ASP A 143 -15.82 -5.00 2.31
N SER A 144 -17.13 -4.84 2.24
CA SER A 144 -17.80 -3.89 1.34
C SER A 144 -17.53 -2.41 1.67
N LEU A 145 -16.95 -2.13 2.84
CA LEU A 145 -16.54 -0.80 3.31
C LEU A 145 -15.02 -0.66 3.42
N HIS A 146 -14.26 -1.54 2.78
CA HIS A 146 -12.79 -1.44 2.78
C HIS A 146 -12.34 -0.17 2.05
N ALA A 147 -11.97 0.88 2.80
CA ALA A 147 -11.64 2.20 2.27
C ALA A 147 -10.54 2.17 1.21
N GLY A 148 -9.48 1.37 1.44
CA GLY A 148 -8.38 1.21 0.49
C GLY A 148 -8.80 0.58 -0.84
N ALA A 149 -9.68 -0.42 -0.82
CA ALA A 149 -10.18 -1.06 -2.04
C ALA A 149 -11.11 -0.12 -2.84
N LEU A 150 -11.95 0.66 -2.15
CA LEU A 150 -12.74 1.73 -2.76
C LEU A 150 -11.83 2.79 -3.41
N HIS A 151 -10.77 3.22 -2.71
CA HIS A 151 -9.77 4.12 -3.26
C HIS A 151 -9.11 3.56 -4.52
N VAL A 152 -8.68 2.29 -4.53
CA VAL A 152 -8.09 1.65 -5.72
C VAL A 152 -9.05 1.68 -6.90
N LEU A 153 -10.36 1.39 -6.70
CA LEU A 153 -11.36 1.46 -7.77
C LEU A 153 -11.58 2.89 -8.27
N GLY A 154 -11.58 3.88 -7.38
CA GLY A 154 -11.64 5.29 -7.75
C GLY A 154 -10.47 5.69 -8.64
N ARG A 155 -9.26 5.38 -8.22
CA ARG A 155 -8.03 5.61 -9.00
C ARG A 155 -8.04 4.87 -10.33
N TRP A 156 -8.41 3.58 -10.33
CA TRP A 156 -8.47 2.78 -11.54
C TRP A 156 -9.38 3.42 -12.59
N ASN A 157 -10.57 3.86 -12.21
CA ASN A 157 -11.48 4.56 -13.12
C ASN A 157 -10.85 5.84 -13.67
N ALA A 158 -10.25 6.67 -12.81
CA ALA A 158 -9.62 7.92 -13.19
C ALA A 158 -8.44 7.71 -14.16
N GLU A 159 -7.56 6.75 -13.88
CA GLU A 159 -6.42 6.44 -14.75
C GLU A 159 -6.86 6.02 -16.17
N ILE A 160 -7.93 5.22 -16.28
CA ILE A 160 -8.48 4.87 -17.60
C ILE A 160 -9.07 6.10 -18.30
N MET A 161 -9.74 6.99 -17.56
CA MET A 161 -10.32 8.21 -18.13
C MET A 161 -9.27 9.23 -18.56
N ARG A 162 -8.08 9.24 -17.92
CA ARG A 162 -6.92 10.06 -18.29
C ARG A 162 -6.23 9.59 -19.57
N LEU A 163 -6.43 8.33 -19.99
CA LEU A 163 -5.87 7.83 -21.24
C LEU A 163 -6.43 8.60 -22.43
N SER A 164 -5.58 8.93 -23.40
CA SER A 164 -6.03 9.50 -24.66
C SER A 164 -7.03 8.56 -25.36
N GLY A 165 -7.92 9.11 -26.18
CA GLY A 165 -8.88 8.31 -26.96
C GLY A 165 -8.22 7.20 -27.78
N PHE A 166 -7.05 7.49 -28.38
CA PHE A 166 -6.24 6.50 -29.11
C PHE A 166 -5.72 5.38 -28.21
N SER A 167 -5.15 5.72 -27.06
CA SER A 167 -4.64 4.72 -26.10
C SER A 167 -5.77 3.85 -25.55
N ARG A 168 -6.93 4.45 -25.30
CA ARG A 168 -8.14 3.76 -24.84
C ARG A 168 -8.69 2.80 -25.91
N PHE A 169 -8.75 3.27 -27.16
CA PHE A 169 -9.15 2.42 -28.30
C PHE A 169 -8.19 1.25 -28.50
N PHE A 170 -6.89 1.48 -28.42
CA PHE A 170 -5.88 0.43 -28.55
C PHE A 170 -5.99 -0.61 -27.42
N ALA A 171 -6.12 -0.17 -26.17
CA ALA A 171 -6.33 -1.03 -25.03
C ALA A 171 -7.59 -1.90 -25.18
N LYS A 172 -8.68 -1.31 -25.67
CA LYS A 172 -9.94 -1.99 -25.95
C LYS A 172 -9.82 -3.08 -27.02
N THR A 173 -9.21 -2.74 -28.15
CA THR A 173 -9.22 -3.57 -29.37
C THR A 173 -8.23 -4.73 -29.27
N PHE A 174 -7.03 -4.48 -28.78
CA PHE A 174 -5.92 -5.44 -28.84
C PHE A 174 -5.63 -6.18 -27.53
N LEU A 175 -6.17 -5.70 -26.39
CA LEU A 175 -5.82 -6.24 -25.08
C LEU A 175 -7.03 -6.84 -24.35
N GLY A 176 -8.12 -7.12 -25.07
CA GLY A 176 -9.33 -7.72 -24.50
C GLY A 176 -10.03 -6.79 -23.50
N GLY A 177 -10.07 -5.49 -23.82
CA GLY A 177 -10.37 -4.40 -22.92
C GLY A 177 -11.83 -4.09 -22.66
N GLY A 178 -12.79 -5.01 -22.88
CA GLY A 178 -14.20 -4.73 -22.52
C GLY A 178 -14.41 -4.27 -21.06
N VAL A 179 -13.47 -4.62 -20.17
CA VAL A 179 -13.48 -4.16 -18.77
C VAL A 179 -13.21 -2.64 -18.65
N PHE A 180 -12.45 -2.05 -19.58
CA PHE A 180 -12.13 -0.63 -19.58
C PHE A 180 -13.27 0.25 -20.08
N ASP A 181 -14.25 -0.32 -20.79
CA ASP A 181 -15.48 0.39 -21.19
C ASP A 181 -16.37 0.73 -19.99
N GLN A 182 -16.16 0.06 -18.86
CA GLN A 182 -16.90 0.31 -17.61
C GLN A 182 -16.34 1.50 -16.82
N ALA A 183 -15.15 2.00 -17.20
CA ALA A 183 -14.54 3.13 -16.52
C ALA A 183 -15.24 4.44 -16.87
N SER A 184 -15.49 5.26 -15.87
CA SER A 184 -16.09 6.57 -16.03
C SER A 184 -15.60 7.54 -14.95
N TRP A 185 -15.64 8.85 -15.24
CA TRP A 185 -15.40 9.86 -14.23
C TRP A 185 -16.42 9.81 -13.07
N ASP A 186 -17.66 9.46 -13.34
CA ASP A 186 -18.68 9.37 -12.30
C ASP A 186 -18.41 8.18 -11.37
N SER A 187 -17.95 7.04 -11.90
CA SER A 187 -17.48 5.92 -11.08
C SER A 187 -16.23 6.27 -10.29
N ALA A 188 -15.27 7.02 -10.88
CA ALA A 188 -14.08 7.47 -10.19
C ALA A 188 -14.43 8.30 -8.95
N VAL A 189 -15.32 9.28 -9.12
CA VAL A 189 -15.81 10.14 -8.03
C VAL A 189 -16.59 9.31 -7.00
N TYR A 190 -17.52 8.49 -7.43
CA TYR A 190 -18.34 7.67 -6.51
C TYR A 190 -17.49 6.83 -5.56
N TYR A 191 -16.55 6.05 -6.10
CA TYR A 191 -15.69 5.20 -5.27
C TYR A 191 -14.76 6.01 -4.37
N MET A 192 -14.24 7.12 -4.86
CA MET A 192 -13.33 7.96 -4.08
C MET A 192 -14.04 8.72 -2.96
N GLU A 193 -15.22 9.31 -3.23
CA GLU A 193 -16.06 9.92 -2.19
C GLU A 193 -16.42 8.91 -1.10
N LYS A 194 -16.76 7.67 -1.49
CA LYS A 194 -17.03 6.58 -0.55
C LYS A 194 -15.79 6.24 0.28
N SER A 195 -14.62 6.17 -0.34
CA SER A 195 -13.35 5.91 0.36
C SER A 195 -13.05 6.98 1.40
N VAL A 196 -13.22 8.26 1.06
CA VAL A 196 -13.06 9.39 1.98
C VAL A 196 -14.09 9.36 3.12
N ALA A 197 -15.34 8.95 2.83
CA ALA A 197 -16.38 8.85 3.85
C ALA A 197 -16.11 7.73 4.87
N VAL A 198 -15.54 6.61 4.42
CA VAL A 198 -15.19 5.48 5.29
C VAL A 198 -13.94 5.78 6.13
N ASP A 199 -12.90 6.36 5.53
CA ASP A 199 -11.68 6.74 6.24
C ASP A 199 -11.32 8.22 5.97
N PRO A 200 -11.95 9.15 6.68
CA PRO A 200 -11.77 10.58 6.46
C PRO A 200 -10.40 11.12 6.93
N LYS A 201 -9.66 10.35 7.74
CA LYS A 201 -8.35 10.75 8.26
C LYS A 201 -7.21 10.43 7.29
N ARG A 202 -7.41 9.50 6.38
CA ARG A 202 -6.40 9.10 5.41
C ARG A 202 -6.31 10.10 4.27
N ILE A 203 -5.35 11.03 4.40
CA ILE A 203 -5.27 12.22 3.53
C ILE A 203 -5.00 11.90 2.06
N VAL A 204 -4.38 10.76 1.71
CA VAL A 204 -4.19 10.33 0.32
C VAL A 204 -5.53 10.12 -0.42
N HIS A 205 -6.59 9.66 0.28
CA HIS A 205 -7.90 9.51 -0.34
C HIS A 205 -8.47 10.88 -0.77
N ARG A 206 -8.27 11.90 0.05
CA ARG A 206 -8.68 13.28 -0.27
C ARG A 206 -7.83 13.88 -1.40
N LEU A 207 -6.52 13.63 -1.38
CA LEU A 207 -5.61 14.08 -2.44
C LEU A 207 -6.08 13.57 -3.80
N ASP A 208 -6.32 12.26 -3.89
CA ASP A 208 -6.74 11.64 -5.13
C ASP A 208 -8.16 12.05 -5.55
N LEU A 209 -9.05 12.30 -4.59
CA LEU A 209 -10.38 12.85 -4.88
C LEU A 209 -10.28 14.26 -5.46
N ALA A 210 -9.40 15.10 -4.90
CA ALA A 210 -9.16 16.46 -5.41
C ALA A 210 -8.64 16.42 -6.85
N GLU A 211 -7.67 15.53 -7.14
CA GLU A 211 -7.16 15.33 -8.49
C GLU A 211 -8.24 14.85 -9.45
N ILE A 212 -9.12 13.94 -9.02
CA ILE A 212 -10.22 13.43 -9.84
C ILE A 212 -11.21 14.55 -10.17
N TYR A 213 -11.57 15.41 -9.22
CA TYR A 213 -12.42 16.56 -9.48
C TYR A 213 -11.75 17.53 -10.46
N ARG A 214 -10.47 17.90 -10.22
CA ARG A 214 -9.70 18.75 -11.14
C ARG A 214 -9.71 18.20 -12.56
N ASP A 215 -9.47 16.91 -12.74
CA ASP A 215 -9.30 16.29 -14.05
C ASP A 215 -10.65 16.02 -14.76
N ARG A 216 -11.73 15.83 -14.00
CA ARG A 216 -13.09 15.71 -14.54
C ARG A 216 -13.62 17.04 -15.07
N ASP A 217 -13.28 18.13 -14.41
CA ASP A 217 -13.58 19.54 -14.76
C ASP A 217 -15.05 19.81 -15.13
N LYS A 218 -16.01 19.22 -14.40
CA LYS A 218 -17.42 19.58 -14.50
C LYS A 218 -17.72 20.87 -13.69
N PRO A 219 -18.83 21.58 -13.95
CA PRO A 219 -19.22 22.75 -13.14
C PRO A 219 -19.24 22.40 -11.64
N GLY A 220 -18.54 23.22 -10.84
CA GLY A 220 -18.37 23.04 -9.39
C GLY A 220 -17.25 22.09 -8.97
N ASP A 221 -16.61 21.36 -9.89
CA ASP A 221 -15.53 20.45 -9.53
C ASP A 221 -14.27 21.17 -9.06
N ARG A 222 -13.97 22.35 -9.60
CA ARG A 222 -12.82 23.15 -9.15
C ARG A 222 -12.92 23.57 -7.70
N ASP A 223 -14.11 23.95 -7.24
CA ASP A 223 -14.32 24.31 -5.84
C ASP A 223 -14.21 23.10 -4.92
N LYS A 224 -14.76 21.96 -5.33
CA LYS A 224 -14.59 20.68 -4.62
C LYS A 224 -13.11 20.24 -4.57
N ALA A 225 -12.37 20.37 -5.68
CA ALA A 225 -10.94 20.06 -5.70
C ALA A 225 -10.17 20.94 -4.72
N ARG A 226 -10.45 22.24 -4.70
CA ARG A 226 -9.84 23.19 -3.76
C ARG A 226 -10.12 22.81 -2.31
N GLU A 227 -11.37 22.48 -1.99
CA GLU A 227 -11.76 22.02 -0.66
C GLU A 227 -10.98 20.78 -0.22
N GLN A 228 -10.89 19.76 -1.09
CA GLN A 228 -10.18 18.53 -0.76
C GLN A 228 -8.66 18.73 -0.67
N PHE A 229 -8.02 19.51 -1.54
CA PHE A 229 -6.61 19.86 -1.40
C PHE A 229 -6.33 20.60 -0.08
N GLN A 230 -7.19 21.56 0.29
CA GLN A 230 -7.06 22.26 1.57
C GLN A 230 -7.19 21.29 2.75
N ALA A 231 -8.15 20.37 2.70
CA ALA A 231 -8.33 19.34 3.73
C ALA A 231 -7.11 18.38 3.85
N VAL A 232 -6.39 18.12 2.75
CA VAL A 232 -5.09 17.38 2.80
C VAL A 232 -4.05 18.20 3.53
N ILE A 233 -3.91 19.49 3.21
CA ILE A 233 -2.92 20.40 3.83
C ILE A 233 -3.16 20.51 5.33
N ASP A 234 -4.42 20.64 5.75
CA ASP A 234 -4.81 20.81 7.15
C ASP A 234 -4.84 19.49 7.94
N GLY A 235 -4.93 18.34 7.24
CA GLY A 235 -5.04 17.01 7.83
C GLY A 235 -3.83 16.61 8.67
N PRO A 236 -3.95 15.62 9.56
CA PRO A 236 -2.84 15.11 10.36
C PRO A 236 -1.81 14.35 9.50
N ILE A 237 -0.59 14.21 10.01
CA ILE A 237 0.40 13.26 9.49
C ILE A 237 0.23 11.97 10.30
N THR A 238 -0.26 10.92 9.67
CA THR A 238 -0.53 9.62 10.28
C THR A 238 0.20 8.46 9.58
N GLU A 239 0.62 8.70 8.32
CA GLU A 239 1.36 7.73 7.53
C GLU A 239 2.69 8.31 7.01
N TYR A 240 3.64 7.45 6.72
CA TYR A 240 5.00 7.82 6.28
C TYR A 240 5.01 8.80 5.10
N ASN A 241 4.10 8.60 4.14
CA ASN A 241 4.03 9.38 2.91
C ASN A 241 3.23 10.68 3.04
N ASP A 242 2.55 10.94 4.16
CA ASP A 242 1.64 12.08 4.30
C ASP A 242 2.32 13.44 4.11
N LYS A 243 3.58 13.58 4.53
CA LYS A 243 4.37 14.80 4.30
C LYS A 243 4.54 15.12 2.81
N PHE A 244 4.68 14.09 1.98
CA PHE A 244 4.80 14.26 0.53
C PHE A 244 3.44 14.60 -0.10
N TYR A 245 2.35 13.97 0.36
CA TYR A 245 1.00 14.27 -0.09
C TYR A 245 0.59 15.70 0.24
N LYS A 246 0.93 16.21 1.44
CA LYS A 246 0.71 17.61 1.80
C LYS A 246 1.46 18.58 0.88
N LYS A 247 2.72 18.28 0.59
CA LYS A 247 3.50 19.08 -0.36
C LYS A 247 2.85 19.08 -1.74
N GLN A 248 2.46 17.91 -2.26
CA GLN A 248 1.78 17.77 -3.54
C GLN A 248 0.47 18.54 -3.55
N ALA A 249 -0.37 18.43 -2.51
CA ALA A 249 -1.62 19.16 -2.40
C ALA A 249 -1.40 20.69 -2.43
N THR A 250 -0.36 21.19 -1.75
CA THR A 250 0.00 22.62 -1.77
C THR A 250 0.37 23.09 -3.17
N GLU A 251 1.18 22.30 -3.89
CA GLU A 251 1.61 22.62 -5.25
C GLU A 251 0.43 22.56 -6.24
N GLU A 252 -0.48 21.61 -6.10
CA GLU A 252 -1.66 21.47 -6.97
C GLU A 252 -2.71 22.55 -6.69
N LEU A 253 -2.93 22.90 -5.41
CA LEU A 253 -3.84 23.96 -5.02
C LEU A 253 -3.41 25.32 -5.60
N ALA A 254 -2.10 25.60 -5.61
CA ALA A 254 -1.54 26.82 -6.19
C ALA A 254 -1.76 26.94 -7.72
N LYS A 255 -2.00 25.83 -8.41
CA LYS A 255 -2.27 25.80 -9.87
C LYS A 255 -3.77 25.91 -10.20
N LEU A 256 -4.66 25.78 -9.22
CA LEU A 256 -6.11 25.91 -9.39
C LEU A 256 -6.50 27.40 -9.38
N HIS A 257 -6.36 28.08 -10.51
CA HIS A 257 -6.77 29.48 -10.73
C HIS A 257 -8.22 29.56 -11.19
#